data_f03fd7716cc27c862f66e152547b7318
#
_entry.id   f03fd7716cc27c862f66e152547b7318
#
_cell.length_a   1.000
_cell.length_b   1.000
_cell.length_c   1.000
_cell.angle_alpha   90.00
_cell.angle_beta   90.00
_cell.angle_gamma   90.00
#
_symmetry.space_group_name_H-M   'P 1'
#
loop_
_entity.id
_entity.type
_entity.pdbx_description
1 polymer ?
#
loop_
_entity_poly.entity_id
_entity_poly.type
_entity_poly.pdbx_seq_one_letter_code
_entity_poly.pdbx_strand_id
1 'polypeptide(L)'
;VCVVLAVSLFAGCAHFESIEYSQEISEENPETIEAFDQFINDIFETEVTENTINLHFTISDPEKYGITDYPVTLGDLSNDAMSDSNARLENYLSGLSSFSYTELTLNQQLTYDILENYFQLQLDMADMYLYDELLRPSTGVQAQLPILYEEYSFNSKKDVEDYLKLLALTDEYFDQIISFEKEKADAGLFMSDFACQNIIDQCNAFIADSDNHYLIETFNTRIDKLTGLTQSEKGHYRLQNEKMLREHIFPAYENLVAALTDLLGSGTNENGLCYFPEGKQYYEYLLAYNTGTSESVKTLENMISNERVKVLQESSDLTTENPELWELASEATLTPTDSVTTLNHLKEVMLDDFPAPPEIGYTVNYIDDCVADYLAPAFYVIAPIDDYSHNSIYINETTDTTNISYFTTLAHEGFPGHLYQTVMTYESGIEPVRSILNYSGFVEGWATYVEFQSYHYAGLDDDVATILELNQDATLSLYASTDIG
;
A
#
# COMPACT_ATOMS: atom_id res chain seq x y z
N VAL A 1 -4.52 4.15 11.76
CA VAL A 1 -4.14 2.74 11.89
C VAL A 1 -4.90 2.00 10.81
N CYS A 2 -4.27 1.79 9.64
CA CYS A 2 -4.80 0.83 8.69
C CYS A 2 -4.73 -0.54 9.36
N VAL A 3 -5.85 -1.01 9.86
CA VAL A 3 -6.03 -2.43 10.12
C VAL A 3 -6.35 -3.06 8.76
N VAL A 4 -5.33 -3.25 7.95
CA VAL A 4 -5.42 -4.23 6.88
C VAL A 4 -5.43 -5.57 7.58
N LEU A 5 -6.48 -6.34 7.39
CA LEU A 5 -6.60 -7.70 7.88
C LEU A 5 -5.42 -8.53 7.33
N ALA A 6 -4.34 -8.58 8.09
CA ALA A 6 -3.35 -9.63 7.94
C ALA A 6 -3.99 -10.91 8.49
N VAL A 7 -4.83 -11.58 7.69
CA VAL A 7 -5.14 -12.98 7.92
C VAL A 7 -3.85 -13.72 7.56
N SER A 8 -2.94 -13.85 8.52
CA SER A 8 -1.81 -14.74 8.41
C SER A 8 -2.37 -16.15 8.27
N LEU A 9 -2.46 -16.62 7.04
CA LEU A 9 -2.63 -18.03 6.73
C LEU A 9 -1.34 -18.74 7.14
N PHE A 10 -1.12 -18.92 8.44
CA PHE A 10 -0.19 -19.94 8.91
C PHE A 10 -0.75 -21.29 8.49
N ALA A 11 -0.17 -21.85 7.44
CA ALA A 11 -0.19 -23.26 7.20
C ALA A 11 0.61 -23.93 8.35
N GLY A 12 -0.01 -24.06 9.52
CA GLY A 12 0.36 -25.14 10.42
C GLY A 12 0.37 -26.40 9.56
N CYS A 13 1.36 -27.29 9.73
CA CYS A 13 1.48 -28.59 9.08
C CYS A 13 0.25 -29.48 9.33
N ALA A 14 -0.91 -29.05 8.88
CA ALA A 14 -2.06 -29.88 8.63
C ALA A 14 -1.89 -30.34 7.18
N HIS A 15 -1.77 -31.63 6.99
CA HIS A 15 -1.79 -32.31 5.71
C HIS A 15 -2.33 -31.38 4.62
N PHE A 16 -1.41 -30.83 3.81
CA PHE A 16 -1.75 -30.55 2.45
C PHE A 16 -2.05 -31.92 1.84
N GLU A 17 -3.32 -32.31 1.79
CA GLU A 17 -3.73 -33.06 0.64
C GLU A 17 -3.26 -32.19 -0.50
N SER A 18 -2.19 -32.62 -1.16
CA SER A 18 -1.78 -32.06 -2.42
C SER A 18 -3.06 -31.96 -3.24
N ILE A 19 -3.52 -30.72 -3.47
CA ILE A 19 -4.36 -30.49 -4.64
C ILE A 19 -3.40 -30.96 -5.74
N GLU A 20 -3.60 -32.20 -6.20
CA GLU A 20 -3.09 -32.63 -7.48
C GLU A 20 -3.75 -31.66 -8.45
N TYR A 21 -3.05 -30.53 -8.72
CA TYR A 21 -3.21 -29.90 -10.01
C TYR A 21 -2.98 -31.05 -10.97
N SER A 22 -4.06 -31.53 -11.56
CA SER A 22 -3.94 -32.32 -12.76
C SER A 22 -3.15 -31.42 -13.67
N GLN A 23 -1.85 -31.71 -13.85
CA GLN A 23 -1.05 -31.14 -14.91
C GLN A 23 -1.72 -31.60 -16.20
N GLU A 24 -2.74 -30.87 -16.65
CA GLU A 24 -3.07 -30.84 -18.05
C GLU A 24 -1.79 -30.31 -18.69
N ILE A 25 -1.11 -31.23 -19.39
CA ILE A 25 0.16 -30.94 -20.07
C ILE A 25 -0.14 -29.74 -20.96
N SER A 26 0.47 -28.59 -20.64
CA SER A 26 0.38 -27.38 -21.46
C SER A 26 0.83 -27.77 -22.88
N GLU A 27 -0.06 -27.68 -23.83
CA GLU A 27 0.27 -27.80 -25.26
C GLU A 27 0.69 -26.39 -25.74
N GLU A 28 1.76 -25.85 -25.19
CA GLU A 28 2.26 -24.50 -25.47
C GLU A 28 2.24 -24.18 -26.97
N ASN A 29 1.55 -23.10 -27.32
CA ASN A 29 1.47 -22.60 -28.68
C ASN A 29 2.18 -21.23 -28.77
N PRO A 30 3.31 -21.12 -29.49
CA PRO A 30 4.04 -19.85 -29.54
C PRO A 30 3.23 -18.65 -30.04
N GLU A 31 2.27 -18.85 -30.95
CA GLU A 31 1.44 -17.76 -31.47
C GLU A 31 0.45 -17.28 -30.38
N THR A 32 -0.11 -18.20 -29.59
CA THR A 32 -1.00 -17.87 -28.45
C THR A 32 -0.21 -17.20 -27.34
N ILE A 33 1.00 -17.66 -27.03
CA ILE A 33 1.91 -17.09 -26.03
C ILE A 33 2.26 -15.64 -26.40
N GLU A 34 2.70 -15.37 -27.62
CA GLU A 34 3.06 -14.02 -28.09
C GLU A 34 1.83 -13.08 -28.07
N ALA A 35 0.68 -13.57 -28.49
CA ALA A 35 -0.57 -12.78 -28.47
C ALA A 35 -1.03 -12.47 -27.04
N PHE A 36 -0.86 -13.40 -26.10
CA PHE A 36 -1.18 -13.17 -24.70
C PHE A 36 -0.24 -12.14 -24.05
N ASP A 37 1.08 -12.25 -24.32
CA ASP A 37 2.04 -11.26 -23.83
C ASP A 37 1.70 -9.85 -24.32
N GLN A 38 1.33 -9.70 -25.60
CA GLN A 38 0.90 -8.41 -26.13
C GLN A 38 -0.37 -7.92 -25.42
N PHE A 39 -1.35 -8.79 -25.23
CA PHE A 39 -2.62 -8.44 -24.56
C PHE A 39 -2.41 -7.95 -23.11
N ILE A 40 -1.59 -8.64 -22.32
CA ILE A 40 -1.32 -8.21 -20.94
C ILE A 40 -0.45 -6.95 -20.88
N ASN A 41 0.43 -6.72 -21.86
CA ASN A 41 1.17 -5.48 -21.97
C ASN A 41 0.27 -4.31 -22.36
N ASP A 42 -0.72 -4.50 -23.24
CA ASP A 42 -1.70 -3.46 -23.59
C ASP A 42 -2.55 -3.07 -22.36
N ILE A 43 -2.94 -4.05 -21.52
CA ILE A 43 -3.60 -3.79 -20.23
C ILE A 43 -2.68 -2.95 -19.33
N PHE A 44 -1.44 -3.37 -19.15
CA PHE A 44 -0.49 -2.66 -18.32
C PHE A 44 -0.29 -1.21 -18.76
N GLU A 45 -0.05 -0.97 -20.06
CA GLU A 45 0.13 0.37 -20.61
C GLU A 45 -1.11 1.24 -20.37
N THR A 46 -2.30 0.69 -20.57
CA THR A 46 -3.56 1.40 -20.36
C THR A 46 -3.74 1.78 -18.89
N GLU A 47 -3.65 0.82 -17.98
CA GLU A 47 -3.94 1.05 -16.56
C GLU A 47 -2.88 1.94 -15.86
N VAL A 48 -1.59 1.77 -16.20
CA VAL A 48 -0.53 2.56 -15.57
C VAL A 48 -0.57 4.03 -16.00
N THR A 49 -1.11 4.34 -17.19
CA THR A 49 -1.21 5.72 -17.72
C THR A 49 -2.48 6.46 -17.28
N GLU A 50 -3.44 5.79 -16.64
CA GLU A 50 -4.66 6.41 -16.08
C GLU A 50 -4.36 7.44 -14.99
N ASN A 51 -3.20 7.32 -14.32
CA ASN A 51 -2.74 8.28 -13.32
C ASN A 51 -1.23 8.49 -13.44
N THR A 52 -0.81 9.74 -13.64
CA THR A 52 0.61 10.07 -13.86
C THR A 52 1.49 9.82 -12.62
N ILE A 53 0.93 9.93 -11.41
CA ILE A 53 1.67 9.57 -10.19
C ILE A 53 1.93 8.06 -10.18
N ASN A 54 0.90 7.24 -10.45
CA ASN A 54 1.06 5.80 -10.55
C ASN A 54 2.09 5.41 -11.61
N LEU A 55 2.00 6.03 -12.81
CA LEU A 55 3.00 5.81 -13.86
C LEU A 55 4.43 6.10 -13.37
N HIS A 56 4.62 7.26 -12.72
CA HIS A 56 5.93 7.71 -12.26
C HIS A 56 6.55 6.79 -11.19
N PHE A 57 5.73 6.27 -10.27
CA PHE A 57 6.20 5.37 -9.23
C PHE A 57 6.28 3.91 -9.70
N THR A 58 5.54 3.52 -10.73
CA THR A 58 5.59 2.17 -11.28
C THR A 58 6.75 1.97 -12.22
N ILE A 59 7.11 2.97 -13.02
CA ILE A 59 8.12 2.88 -14.09
C ILE A 59 9.04 4.09 -14.05
N SER A 60 10.36 3.86 -14.03
CA SER A 60 11.36 4.94 -14.11
C SER A 60 11.64 5.41 -15.54
N ASP A 61 11.47 4.54 -16.53
CA ASP A 61 11.71 4.81 -17.95
C ASP A 61 10.53 4.30 -18.81
N PRO A 62 9.44 5.08 -18.91
CA PRO A 62 8.25 4.69 -19.67
C PRO A 62 8.53 4.34 -21.15
N GLU A 63 9.56 4.95 -21.77
CA GLU A 63 9.90 4.68 -23.17
C GLU A 63 10.31 3.22 -23.40
N LYS A 64 10.89 2.53 -22.40
CA LYS A 64 11.21 1.09 -22.48
C LYS A 64 9.97 0.21 -22.63
N TYR A 65 8.82 0.69 -22.16
CA TYR A 65 7.52 0.01 -22.24
C TYR A 65 6.66 0.50 -23.41
N GLY A 66 7.22 1.30 -24.32
CA GLY A 66 6.48 1.87 -25.44
C GLY A 66 5.64 3.10 -25.10
N ILE A 67 5.63 3.53 -23.83
CA ILE A 67 4.83 4.66 -23.34
C ILE A 67 5.59 5.96 -23.64
N THR A 68 5.27 6.58 -24.75
CA THR A 68 5.97 7.80 -25.22
C THR A 68 5.12 9.06 -25.12
N ASP A 69 3.79 8.93 -25.10
CA ASP A 69 2.84 10.05 -25.01
C ASP A 69 1.69 9.65 -24.09
N TYR A 70 1.49 10.41 -23.02
CA TYR A 70 0.43 10.19 -22.05
C TYR A 70 -0.05 11.53 -21.48
N PRO A 71 -1.35 11.66 -21.16
CA PRO A 71 -1.87 12.84 -20.49
C PRO A 71 -1.30 12.96 -19.08
N VAL A 72 -0.98 14.17 -18.63
CA VAL A 72 -0.70 14.38 -17.21
C VAL A 72 -2.02 14.53 -16.46
N THR A 73 -2.28 13.61 -15.54
CA THR A 73 -3.56 13.49 -14.84
C THR A 73 -3.37 12.88 -13.43
N LEU A 74 -4.27 13.21 -12.51
CA LEU A 74 -4.43 12.56 -11.19
C LEU A 74 -5.50 11.47 -11.22
N GLY A 75 -6.06 11.17 -12.41
CA GLY A 75 -7.23 10.32 -12.59
C GLY A 75 -8.52 11.14 -12.67
N ASP A 76 -9.62 10.45 -12.94
CA ASP A 76 -10.96 11.02 -13.04
C ASP A 76 -11.92 10.19 -12.17
N LEU A 77 -12.61 10.84 -11.23
CA LEU A 77 -13.57 10.22 -10.30
C LEU A 77 -15.03 10.46 -10.73
N SER A 78 -15.27 10.96 -11.94
CA SER A 78 -16.61 11.18 -12.45
C SER A 78 -17.37 9.88 -12.72
N ASN A 79 -18.70 9.95 -12.69
CA ASN A 79 -19.55 8.80 -13.01
C ASN A 79 -19.34 8.29 -14.46
N ASP A 80 -18.99 9.18 -15.38
CA ASP A 80 -18.69 8.80 -16.76
C ASP A 80 -17.38 7.99 -16.81
N ALA A 81 -16.33 8.45 -16.11
CA ALA A 81 -15.06 7.70 -16.02
C ALA A 81 -15.21 6.33 -15.34
N MET A 82 -16.05 6.22 -14.30
CA MET A 82 -16.37 4.94 -13.68
C MET A 82 -17.10 3.99 -14.64
N SER A 83 -18.06 4.52 -15.43
CA SER A 83 -18.74 3.72 -16.45
C SER A 83 -17.77 3.23 -17.53
N ASP A 84 -16.84 4.08 -17.96
CA ASP A 84 -15.82 3.74 -18.95
C ASP A 84 -14.84 2.69 -18.37
N SER A 85 -14.48 2.79 -17.08
CA SER A 85 -13.66 1.80 -16.38
C SER A 85 -14.35 0.44 -16.32
N ASN A 86 -15.63 0.38 -15.97
CA ASN A 86 -16.39 -0.87 -15.95
C ASN A 86 -16.47 -1.51 -17.35
N ALA A 87 -16.74 -0.72 -18.39
CA ALA A 87 -16.73 -1.22 -19.77
C ALA A 87 -15.34 -1.74 -20.20
N ARG A 88 -14.28 -1.14 -19.71
CA ARG A 88 -12.89 -1.57 -19.95
C ARG A 88 -12.62 -2.92 -19.27
N LEU A 89 -13.04 -3.10 -18.02
CA LEU A 89 -12.92 -4.38 -17.30
C LEU A 89 -13.70 -5.51 -18.00
N GLU A 90 -14.92 -5.25 -18.49
CA GLU A 90 -15.68 -6.21 -19.30
C GLU A 90 -14.91 -6.60 -20.59
N ASN A 91 -14.27 -5.65 -21.25
CA ASN A 91 -13.45 -5.91 -22.43
C ASN A 91 -12.20 -6.75 -22.09
N TYR A 92 -11.57 -6.51 -20.93
CA TYR A 92 -10.44 -7.33 -20.48
C TYR A 92 -10.84 -8.78 -20.23
N LEU A 93 -11.94 -9.03 -19.53
CA LEU A 93 -12.45 -10.37 -19.30
C LEU A 93 -12.85 -11.07 -20.60
N SER A 94 -13.49 -10.32 -21.51
CA SER A 94 -13.80 -10.84 -22.84
C SER A 94 -12.55 -11.18 -23.64
N GLY A 95 -11.51 -10.35 -23.56
CA GLY A 95 -10.20 -10.59 -24.15
C GLY A 95 -9.53 -11.82 -23.58
N LEU A 96 -9.45 -11.95 -22.25
CA LEU A 96 -8.91 -13.13 -21.56
C LEU A 96 -9.60 -14.41 -22.03
N SER A 97 -10.93 -14.43 -22.07
CA SER A 97 -11.72 -15.60 -22.47
C SER A 97 -11.51 -16.02 -23.94
N SER A 98 -10.87 -15.22 -24.75
CA SER A 98 -10.54 -15.56 -26.15
C SER A 98 -9.29 -16.43 -26.30
N PHE A 99 -8.45 -16.52 -25.25
CA PHE A 99 -7.25 -17.33 -25.25
C PHE A 99 -7.54 -18.79 -24.86
N SER A 100 -6.84 -19.71 -25.50
CA SER A 100 -6.85 -21.12 -25.09
C SER A 100 -5.92 -21.30 -23.91
N TYR A 101 -6.48 -21.45 -22.70
CA TYR A 101 -5.74 -21.56 -21.43
C TYR A 101 -4.62 -22.62 -21.47
N THR A 102 -4.91 -23.81 -22.07
CA THR A 102 -3.95 -24.92 -22.16
C THR A 102 -2.79 -24.66 -23.15
N GLU A 103 -2.88 -23.64 -24.01
CA GLU A 103 -1.83 -23.23 -24.93
C GLU A 103 -0.86 -22.21 -24.32
N LEU A 104 -1.18 -21.69 -23.13
CA LEU A 104 -0.34 -20.73 -22.38
C LEU A 104 0.73 -21.46 -21.57
N THR A 105 1.83 -20.78 -21.31
CA THR A 105 2.83 -21.23 -20.33
C THR A 105 2.24 -21.26 -18.92
N LEU A 106 2.83 -22.01 -18.00
CA LEU A 106 2.36 -22.05 -16.60
C LEU A 106 2.35 -20.67 -15.93
N ASN A 107 3.32 -19.81 -16.23
CA ASN A 107 3.36 -18.47 -15.71
C ASN A 107 2.24 -17.59 -16.28
N GLN A 108 1.96 -17.72 -17.59
CA GLN A 108 0.84 -17.02 -18.22
C GLN A 108 -0.52 -17.54 -17.75
N GLN A 109 -0.66 -18.84 -17.48
CA GLN A 109 -1.87 -19.40 -16.86
C GLN A 109 -2.11 -18.79 -15.48
N LEU A 110 -1.07 -18.67 -14.65
CA LEU A 110 -1.16 -17.99 -13.37
C LEU A 110 -1.56 -16.52 -13.52
N THR A 111 -0.98 -15.80 -14.47
CA THR A 111 -1.34 -14.40 -14.76
C THR A 111 -2.78 -14.29 -15.27
N TYR A 112 -3.22 -15.23 -16.11
CA TYR A 112 -4.62 -15.32 -16.56
C TYR A 112 -5.58 -15.46 -15.37
N ASP A 113 -5.34 -16.42 -14.48
CA ASP A 113 -6.19 -16.69 -13.32
C ASP A 113 -6.24 -15.49 -12.36
N ILE A 114 -5.11 -14.81 -12.14
CA ILE A 114 -5.03 -13.61 -11.32
C ILE A 114 -5.86 -12.48 -11.93
N LEU A 115 -5.69 -12.20 -13.22
CA LEU A 115 -6.39 -11.12 -13.91
C LEU A 115 -7.91 -11.38 -13.99
N GLU A 116 -8.30 -12.63 -14.30
CA GLU A 116 -9.71 -13.01 -14.35
C GLU A 116 -10.39 -12.77 -12.99
N ASN A 117 -9.78 -13.25 -11.91
CA ASN A 117 -10.32 -13.06 -10.56
C ASN A 117 -10.35 -11.57 -10.17
N TYR A 118 -9.28 -10.83 -10.44
CA TYR A 118 -9.17 -9.43 -10.07
C TYR A 118 -10.21 -8.55 -10.77
N PHE A 119 -10.35 -8.70 -12.09
CA PHE A 119 -11.32 -7.91 -12.86
C PHE A 119 -12.77 -8.32 -12.57
N GLN A 120 -13.03 -9.61 -12.33
CA GLN A 120 -14.36 -10.06 -11.98
C GLN A 120 -14.81 -9.50 -10.62
N LEU A 121 -13.93 -9.51 -9.62
CA LEU A 121 -14.24 -8.91 -8.31
C LEU A 121 -14.58 -7.42 -8.40
N GLN A 122 -13.83 -6.65 -9.22
CA GLN A 122 -14.13 -5.23 -9.41
C GLN A 122 -15.49 -5.00 -10.06
N LEU A 123 -15.83 -5.79 -11.09
CA LEU A 123 -17.14 -5.68 -11.76
C LEU A 123 -18.30 -6.09 -10.86
N ASP A 124 -18.11 -7.11 -10.03
CA ASP A 124 -19.17 -7.61 -9.12
C ASP A 124 -19.59 -6.53 -8.10
N MET A 125 -18.70 -5.57 -7.81
CA MET A 125 -18.95 -4.48 -6.86
C MET A 125 -19.05 -3.08 -7.50
N ALA A 126 -19.10 -3.02 -8.81
CA ALA A 126 -19.14 -1.74 -9.54
C ALA A 126 -20.29 -0.82 -9.10
N ASP A 127 -21.47 -1.39 -8.78
CA ASP A 127 -22.64 -0.63 -8.30
C ASP A 127 -22.50 -0.13 -6.85
N MET A 128 -21.47 -0.58 -6.12
CA MET A 128 -21.22 -0.22 -4.72
C MET A 128 -20.10 0.82 -4.54
N TYR A 129 -19.75 1.55 -5.57
CA TYR A 129 -18.62 2.50 -5.57
C TYR A 129 -18.69 3.56 -4.46
N LEU A 130 -19.89 3.97 -4.01
CA LEU A 130 -20.06 4.92 -2.90
C LEU A 130 -19.66 4.36 -1.53
N TYR A 131 -19.38 3.06 -1.42
CA TYR A 131 -18.81 2.47 -0.21
C TYR A 131 -17.30 2.67 -0.13
N ASP A 132 -16.65 3.06 -1.22
CA ASP A 132 -15.22 3.33 -1.20
C ASP A 132 -14.89 4.54 -0.30
N GLU A 133 -13.71 4.49 0.31
CA GLU A 133 -13.23 5.49 1.24
C GLU A 133 -11.99 6.18 0.66
N LEU A 134 -12.23 7.26 -0.13
CA LEU A 134 -11.16 8.08 -0.71
C LEU A 134 -10.40 8.87 0.36
N LEU A 135 -11.12 9.32 1.38
CA LEU A 135 -10.58 10.03 2.53
C LEU A 135 -10.59 9.12 3.76
N ARG A 136 -9.44 8.95 4.37
CA ARG A 136 -9.26 8.16 5.62
C ARG A 136 -8.24 8.85 6.52
N PRO A 137 -8.41 8.83 7.85
CA PRO A 137 -7.33 9.21 8.73
C PRO A 137 -6.06 8.40 8.39
N SER A 138 -4.93 9.06 8.21
CA SER A 138 -3.60 8.49 7.93
C SER A 138 -3.37 7.90 6.53
N THR A 139 -4.36 7.38 5.82
CA THR A 139 -4.20 6.64 4.56
C THR A 139 -5.08 7.10 3.41
N GLY A 140 -5.92 8.13 3.63
CA GLY A 140 -6.68 8.74 2.55
C GLY A 140 -5.82 9.57 1.60
N VAL A 141 -6.40 9.97 0.47
CA VAL A 141 -5.73 10.79 -0.55
C VAL A 141 -5.10 12.05 0.05
N GLN A 142 -5.78 12.70 1.00
CA GLN A 142 -5.28 13.91 1.67
C GLN A 142 -3.97 13.69 2.45
N ALA A 143 -3.69 12.46 2.90
CA ALA A 143 -2.46 12.11 3.60
C ALA A 143 -1.37 11.59 2.63
N GLN A 144 -1.76 10.79 1.65
CA GLN A 144 -0.82 10.12 0.75
C GLN A 144 -0.29 11.04 -0.35
N LEU A 145 -1.13 11.90 -0.92
CA LEU A 145 -0.74 12.75 -2.04
C LEU A 145 0.45 13.69 -1.72
N PRO A 146 0.54 14.32 -0.54
CA PRO A 146 1.71 15.11 -0.17
C PRO A 146 3.03 14.32 -0.13
N ILE A 147 2.98 13.07 0.34
CA ILE A 147 4.15 12.17 0.40
C ILE A 147 4.59 11.81 -1.03
N LEU A 148 3.62 11.49 -1.90
CA LEU A 148 3.91 11.20 -3.30
C LEU A 148 4.49 12.43 -4.03
N TYR A 149 4.06 13.64 -3.69
CA TYR A 149 4.68 14.87 -4.20
C TYR A 149 6.07 15.09 -3.65
N GLU A 150 6.33 14.77 -2.39
CA GLU A 150 7.67 14.86 -1.79
C GLU A 150 8.64 13.89 -2.47
N GLU A 151 8.22 12.65 -2.70
CA GLU A 151 9.04 11.58 -3.28
C GLU A 151 9.12 11.61 -4.81
N TYR A 152 8.33 12.44 -5.49
CA TYR A 152 8.33 12.51 -6.94
C TYR A 152 9.72 12.84 -7.49
N SER A 153 10.44 11.86 -8.02
CA SER A 153 11.82 12.00 -8.45
C SER A 153 11.97 12.81 -9.75
N PHE A 154 13.06 13.59 -9.85
CA PHE A 154 13.38 14.39 -11.04
C PHE A 154 14.57 13.79 -11.77
N ASN A 155 14.33 12.87 -12.71
CA ASN A 155 15.34 12.25 -13.56
C ASN A 155 15.54 13.06 -14.86
N SER A 156 14.51 13.77 -15.28
CA SER A 156 14.47 14.56 -16.50
C SER A 156 13.77 15.91 -16.30
N LYS A 157 13.91 16.78 -17.30
CA LYS A 157 13.14 18.03 -17.37
C LYS A 157 11.64 17.77 -17.46
N LYS A 158 11.23 16.68 -18.12
CA LYS A 158 9.83 16.28 -18.27
C LYS A 158 9.22 16.00 -16.92
N ASP A 159 9.91 15.31 -16.02
CA ASP A 159 9.41 14.99 -14.68
C ASP A 159 9.09 16.26 -13.88
N VAL A 160 9.94 17.29 -13.98
CA VAL A 160 9.67 18.58 -13.34
C VAL A 160 8.43 19.25 -13.94
N GLU A 161 8.27 19.19 -15.26
CA GLU A 161 7.12 19.78 -15.95
C GLU A 161 5.83 19.02 -15.65
N ASP A 162 5.87 17.70 -15.55
CA ASP A 162 4.73 16.87 -15.20
C ASP A 162 4.35 17.06 -13.72
N TYR A 163 5.32 17.08 -12.82
CA TYR A 163 5.10 17.40 -11.41
C TYR A 163 4.36 18.73 -11.21
N LEU A 164 4.82 19.79 -11.88
CA LEU A 164 4.17 21.11 -11.80
C LEU A 164 2.74 21.12 -12.34
N LYS A 165 2.47 20.31 -13.36
CA LYS A 165 1.10 20.13 -13.87
C LYS A 165 0.23 19.36 -12.89
N LEU A 166 0.78 18.30 -12.24
CA LEU A 166 0.06 17.55 -11.21
C LEU A 166 -0.32 18.45 -10.03
N LEU A 167 0.59 19.31 -9.56
CA LEU A 167 0.25 20.32 -8.56
C LEU A 167 -0.90 21.22 -9.02
N ALA A 168 -0.89 21.64 -10.30
CA ALA A 168 -1.94 22.51 -10.86
C ALA A 168 -3.30 21.81 -11.07
N LEU A 169 -3.34 20.46 -11.05
CA LEU A 169 -4.56 19.66 -11.18
C LEU A 169 -5.16 19.27 -9.82
N THR A 170 -4.45 19.54 -8.72
CA THR A 170 -4.89 19.07 -7.39
C THR A 170 -6.20 19.71 -6.94
N ASP A 171 -6.44 20.97 -7.25
CA ASP A 171 -7.69 21.65 -6.91
C ASP A 171 -8.90 21.03 -7.61
N GLU A 172 -8.80 20.73 -8.91
CA GLU A 172 -9.85 20.05 -9.66
C GLU A 172 -10.09 18.63 -9.17
N TYR A 173 -9.01 17.90 -8.85
CA TYR A 173 -9.11 16.55 -8.30
C TYR A 173 -9.76 16.54 -6.92
N PHE A 174 -9.44 17.50 -6.05
CA PHE A 174 -10.08 17.63 -4.73
C PHE A 174 -11.54 18.07 -4.84
N ASP A 175 -11.90 18.87 -5.83
CA ASP A 175 -13.31 19.20 -6.11
C ASP A 175 -14.13 17.94 -6.49
N GLN A 176 -13.52 16.98 -7.20
CA GLN A 176 -14.16 15.68 -7.48
C GLN A 176 -14.32 14.85 -6.20
N ILE A 177 -13.28 14.78 -5.34
CA ILE A 177 -13.37 14.11 -4.04
C ILE A 177 -14.48 14.75 -3.17
N ILE A 178 -14.54 16.07 -3.11
CA ILE A 178 -15.60 16.78 -2.37
C ILE A 178 -16.98 16.44 -2.92
N SER A 179 -17.11 16.31 -4.24
CA SER A 179 -18.37 15.91 -4.87
C SER A 179 -18.76 14.49 -4.51
N PHE A 180 -17.80 13.58 -4.51
CA PHE A 180 -17.97 12.19 -4.10
C PHE A 180 -18.41 12.07 -2.63
N GLU A 181 -17.77 12.80 -1.71
CA GLU A 181 -18.14 12.79 -0.28
C GLU A 181 -19.54 13.38 -0.03
N LYS A 182 -19.95 14.38 -0.81
CA LYS A 182 -21.33 14.89 -0.77
C LYS A 182 -22.35 13.86 -1.27
N GLU A 183 -22.03 13.12 -2.32
CA GLU A 183 -22.88 12.04 -2.83
C GLU A 183 -23.00 10.90 -1.79
N LYS A 184 -21.91 10.53 -1.12
CA LYS A 184 -21.93 9.61 0.03
C LYS A 184 -22.83 10.10 1.14
N ALA A 185 -22.75 11.39 1.49
CA ALA A 185 -23.60 11.97 2.53
C ALA A 185 -25.09 11.94 2.14
N ASP A 186 -25.42 12.27 0.90
CA ASP A 186 -26.79 12.20 0.37
C ASP A 186 -27.33 10.75 0.33
N ALA A 187 -26.45 9.78 0.09
CA ALA A 187 -26.76 8.35 0.15
C ALA A 187 -26.81 7.77 1.58
N GLY A 188 -26.42 8.54 2.62
CA GLY A 188 -26.34 8.08 4.00
C GLY A 188 -25.13 7.16 4.28
N LEU A 189 -24.10 7.24 3.46
CA LEU A 189 -22.85 6.44 3.54
C LEU A 189 -21.64 7.26 4.01
N PHE A 190 -21.85 8.52 4.43
CA PHE A 190 -20.75 9.37 4.87
C PHE A 190 -20.11 8.84 6.16
N MET A 191 -18.80 9.06 6.27
CA MET A 191 -17.99 8.64 7.42
C MET A 191 -18.48 9.17 8.76
N SER A 192 -17.98 8.60 9.86
CA SER A 192 -18.26 9.10 11.20
C SER A 192 -17.71 10.51 11.43
N ASP A 193 -18.35 11.28 12.33
CA ASP A 193 -17.87 12.63 12.70
C ASP A 193 -16.45 12.56 13.29
N PHE A 194 -16.09 11.48 13.98
CA PHE A 194 -14.74 11.27 14.50
C PHE A 194 -13.70 11.17 13.38
N ALA A 195 -13.95 10.35 12.36
CA ALA A 195 -13.06 10.20 11.22
C ALA A 195 -12.95 11.52 10.42
N CYS A 196 -14.10 12.16 10.17
CA CYS A 196 -14.16 13.44 9.46
C CYS A 196 -13.36 14.54 10.19
N GLN A 197 -13.48 14.67 11.52
CA GLN A 197 -12.73 15.65 12.30
C GLN A 197 -11.22 15.38 12.26
N ASN A 198 -10.79 14.12 12.35
CA ASN A 198 -9.37 13.78 12.25
C ASN A 198 -8.79 14.17 10.87
N ILE A 199 -9.55 13.98 9.80
CA ILE A 199 -9.13 14.38 8.43
C ILE A 199 -9.03 15.91 8.35
N ILE A 200 -10.01 16.64 8.91
CA ILE A 200 -10.00 18.11 8.98
C ILE A 200 -8.75 18.59 9.73
N ASP A 201 -8.46 18.01 10.90
CA ASP A 201 -7.31 18.40 11.73
C ASP A 201 -5.99 18.13 10.99
N GLN A 202 -5.86 17.00 10.30
CA GLN A 202 -4.71 16.66 9.47
C GLN A 202 -4.53 17.64 8.31
N CYS A 203 -5.60 17.96 7.57
CA CYS A 203 -5.54 18.93 6.48
C CYS A 203 -5.11 20.31 6.99
N ASN A 204 -5.64 20.76 8.14
CA ASN A 204 -5.25 22.03 8.76
C ASN A 204 -3.77 22.03 9.20
N ALA A 205 -3.26 20.91 9.74
CA ALA A 205 -1.85 20.78 10.10
C ALA A 205 -0.95 20.88 8.86
N PHE A 206 -1.32 20.22 7.78
CA PHE A 206 -0.57 20.24 6.52
C PHE A 206 -0.40 21.67 5.96
N ILE A 207 -1.43 22.52 5.99
CA ILE A 207 -1.39 23.88 5.45
C ILE A 207 -0.97 24.96 6.45
N ALA A 208 -0.64 24.61 7.70
CA ALA A 208 -0.44 25.58 8.79
C ALA A 208 0.73 26.55 8.55
N ASP A 209 1.83 26.10 7.95
CA ASP A 209 2.99 26.94 7.58
C ASP A 209 3.19 27.01 6.07
N SER A 210 2.29 27.69 5.37
CA SER A 210 2.32 27.84 3.92
C SER A 210 3.49 28.68 3.39
N ASP A 211 4.17 29.43 4.25
CA ASP A 211 5.30 30.28 3.84
C ASP A 211 6.64 29.51 3.83
N ASN A 212 6.80 28.52 4.74
CA ASN A 212 8.00 27.69 4.85
C ASN A 212 7.66 26.20 4.68
N HIS A 213 6.76 25.90 3.78
CA HIS A 213 6.25 24.54 3.60
C HIS A 213 7.35 23.60 3.09
N TYR A 214 7.42 22.39 3.66
CA TYR A 214 8.45 21.40 3.35
C TYR A 214 8.49 21.01 1.86
N LEU A 215 7.36 21.02 1.14
CA LEU A 215 7.32 20.79 -0.31
C LEU A 215 8.06 21.87 -1.13
N ILE A 216 8.33 23.06 -0.56
CA ILE A 216 9.20 24.05 -1.18
C ILE A 216 10.67 23.62 -1.03
N GLU A 217 11.07 23.18 0.15
CA GLU A 217 12.45 22.79 0.46
C GLU A 217 12.84 21.49 -0.27
N THR A 218 11.97 20.48 -0.23
CA THR A 218 12.21 19.20 -0.92
C THR A 218 12.26 19.36 -2.43
N PHE A 219 11.39 20.19 -3.03
CA PHE A 219 11.50 20.57 -4.44
C PHE A 219 12.84 21.25 -4.75
N ASN A 220 13.25 22.22 -3.94
CA ASN A 220 14.51 22.93 -4.13
C ASN A 220 15.72 21.98 -4.07
N THR A 221 15.69 21.02 -3.18
CA THR A 221 16.73 19.99 -3.05
C THR A 221 16.80 19.08 -4.26
N ARG A 222 15.63 18.62 -4.77
CA ARG A 222 15.54 17.74 -5.95
C ARG A 222 15.97 18.46 -7.23
N ILE A 223 15.49 19.69 -7.46
CA ILE A 223 15.86 20.46 -8.66
C ILE A 223 17.35 20.80 -8.70
N ASP A 224 18.01 20.93 -7.53
CA ASP A 224 19.45 21.18 -7.47
C ASP A 224 20.26 19.95 -7.89
N LYS A 225 19.78 18.76 -7.59
CA LYS A 225 20.41 17.49 -7.99
C LYS A 225 20.25 17.21 -9.49
N LEU A 226 19.19 17.72 -10.12
CA LEU A 226 18.92 17.49 -11.55
C LEU A 226 20.01 18.14 -12.42
N THR A 227 20.65 17.32 -13.24
CA THR A 227 21.64 17.75 -14.24
C THR A 227 20.98 18.23 -15.53
N GLY A 228 21.69 19.00 -16.34
CA GLY A 228 21.18 19.46 -17.65
C GLY A 228 20.36 20.75 -17.63
N LEU A 229 19.99 21.29 -16.46
CA LEU A 229 19.32 22.58 -16.32
C LEU A 229 20.32 23.69 -15.93
N THR A 230 20.13 24.88 -16.53
CA THR A 230 20.84 26.10 -16.12
C THR A 230 20.32 26.62 -14.78
N GLN A 231 21.11 27.42 -14.08
CA GLN A 231 20.66 28.08 -12.83
C GLN A 231 19.45 28.99 -13.03
N SER A 232 19.31 29.58 -14.23
CA SER A 232 18.14 30.39 -14.57
C SER A 232 16.87 29.54 -14.70
N GLU A 233 16.97 28.36 -15.31
CA GLU A 233 15.85 27.41 -15.43
C GLU A 233 15.46 26.85 -14.06
N LYS A 234 16.45 26.44 -13.24
CA LYS A 234 16.19 25.99 -11.86
C LYS A 234 15.47 27.07 -11.05
N GLY A 235 15.94 28.32 -11.13
CA GLY A 235 15.28 29.45 -10.47
C GLY A 235 13.85 29.69 -10.96
N HIS A 236 13.59 29.51 -12.25
CA HIS A 236 12.25 29.60 -12.81
C HIS A 236 11.32 28.51 -12.27
N TYR A 237 11.77 27.26 -12.23
CA TYR A 237 10.97 26.13 -11.72
C TYR A 237 10.68 26.25 -10.21
N ARG A 238 11.61 26.76 -9.38
CA ARG A 238 11.32 27.05 -7.96
C ARG A 238 10.17 28.04 -7.81
N LEU A 239 10.20 29.14 -8.56
CA LEU A 239 9.10 30.13 -8.54
C LEU A 239 7.77 29.53 -9.02
N GLN A 240 7.81 28.63 -10.00
CA GLN A 240 6.62 27.93 -10.44
C GLN A 240 6.10 26.98 -9.37
N ASN A 241 6.97 26.21 -8.68
CA ASN A 241 6.57 25.34 -7.60
C ASN A 241 5.87 26.12 -6.47
N GLU A 242 6.50 27.18 -5.97
CA GLU A 242 5.88 28.04 -4.94
C GLU A 242 4.52 28.60 -5.40
N LYS A 243 4.43 28.98 -6.67
CA LYS A 243 3.18 29.46 -7.25
C LYS A 243 2.11 28.36 -7.26
N MET A 244 2.44 27.14 -7.72
CA MET A 244 1.48 26.03 -7.77
C MET A 244 0.99 25.63 -6.37
N LEU A 245 1.89 25.59 -5.39
CA LEU A 245 1.51 25.34 -3.99
C LEU A 245 0.50 26.39 -3.49
N ARG A 246 0.75 27.66 -3.72
CA ARG A 246 -0.11 28.76 -3.25
C ARG A 246 -1.42 28.90 -4.02
N GLU A 247 -1.44 28.59 -5.31
CA GLU A 247 -2.62 28.79 -6.16
C GLU A 247 -3.51 27.54 -6.24
N HIS A 248 -2.97 26.33 -6.02
CA HIS A 248 -3.68 25.08 -6.19
C HIS A 248 -3.66 24.18 -4.93
N ILE A 249 -2.49 23.86 -4.36
CA ILE A 249 -2.41 22.91 -3.26
C ILE A 249 -3.09 23.46 -2.00
N PHE A 250 -2.65 24.61 -1.48
CA PHE A 250 -3.21 25.13 -0.23
C PHE A 250 -4.71 25.45 -0.36
N PRO A 251 -5.20 26.05 -1.46
CA PRO A 251 -6.63 26.25 -1.64
C PRO A 251 -7.43 24.95 -1.79
N ALA A 252 -6.88 23.89 -2.38
CA ALA A 252 -7.53 22.58 -2.44
C ALA A 252 -7.80 22.02 -1.04
N TYR A 253 -6.80 22.07 -0.15
CA TYR A 253 -6.95 21.64 1.24
C TYR A 253 -7.89 22.55 2.05
N GLU A 254 -7.82 23.87 1.85
CA GLU A 254 -8.76 24.80 2.48
C GLU A 254 -10.21 24.52 2.08
N ASN A 255 -10.44 24.24 0.79
CA ASN A 255 -11.75 23.89 0.26
C ASN A 255 -12.25 22.54 0.81
N LEU A 256 -11.35 21.54 0.89
CA LEU A 256 -11.66 20.24 1.48
C LEU A 256 -12.07 20.38 2.93
N VAL A 257 -11.30 21.12 3.75
CA VAL A 257 -11.62 21.42 5.15
C VAL A 257 -12.99 22.09 5.28
N ALA A 258 -13.27 23.09 4.43
CA ALA A 258 -14.56 23.78 4.44
C ALA A 258 -15.71 22.81 4.10
N ALA A 259 -15.57 22.01 3.06
CA ALA A 259 -16.57 21.04 2.62
C ALA A 259 -16.83 19.96 3.69
N LEU A 260 -15.79 19.40 4.28
CA LEU A 260 -15.92 18.40 5.35
C LEU A 260 -16.53 18.99 6.61
N THR A 261 -16.20 20.26 6.93
CA THR A 261 -16.84 20.97 8.07
C THR A 261 -18.34 21.14 7.85
N ASP A 262 -18.77 21.42 6.62
CA ASP A 262 -20.19 21.51 6.28
C ASP A 262 -20.91 20.14 6.33
N LEU A 263 -20.16 19.04 6.13
CA LEU A 263 -20.68 17.67 6.18
C LEU A 263 -20.65 17.05 7.60
N LEU A 264 -20.02 17.68 8.59
CA LEU A 264 -20.08 17.20 9.98
C LEU A 264 -21.54 17.09 10.45
N GLY A 265 -21.86 15.97 11.08
CA GLY A 265 -23.23 15.63 11.49
C GLY A 265 -24.05 14.95 10.39
N SER A 266 -23.50 14.74 9.18
CA SER A 266 -24.15 13.95 8.12
C SER A 266 -23.93 12.46 8.28
N GLY A 267 -22.93 12.03 9.04
CA GLY A 267 -22.69 10.62 9.33
C GLY A 267 -23.87 9.99 10.04
N THR A 268 -24.35 8.88 9.49
CA THR A 268 -25.53 8.14 10.02
C THR A 268 -25.14 6.91 10.81
N ASN A 269 -23.86 6.54 10.77
CA ASN A 269 -23.35 5.29 11.32
C ASN A 269 -22.00 5.49 12.04
N GLU A 270 -21.98 5.23 13.34
CA GLU A 270 -20.78 5.25 14.19
C GLU A 270 -20.27 3.85 14.57
N ASN A 271 -20.89 2.79 13.98
CA ASN A 271 -20.70 1.41 14.42
C ASN A 271 -19.98 0.50 13.42
N GLY A 272 -19.51 1.04 12.31
CA GLY A 272 -18.79 0.27 11.29
C GLY A 272 -19.63 -0.15 10.09
N LEU A 273 -18.94 -0.75 9.12
CA LEU A 273 -19.45 -1.01 7.76
C LEU A 273 -20.73 -1.89 7.73
N CYS A 274 -20.81 -2.91 8.58
CA CYS A 274 -21.93 -3.84 8.61
C CYS A 274 -23.29 -3.20 8.97
N TYR A 275 -23.29 -1.97 9.49
CA TYR A 275 -24.52 -1.22 9.82
C TYR A 275 -25.00 -0.31 8.68
N PHE A 276 -24.24 -0.19 7.61
CA PHE A 276 -24.73 0.42 6.38
C PHE A 276 -25.63 -0.55 5.59
N PRO A 277 -26.59 -0.05 4.79
CA PRO A 277 -27.29 -0.89 3.83
C PRO A 277 -26.27 -1.63 2.96
N GLU A 278 -26.45 -2.93 2.74
CA GLU A 278 -25.53 -3.78 1.95
C GLU A 278 -24.07 -3.81 2.43
N GLY A 279 -23.74 -3.15 3.56
CA GLY A 279 -22.39 -3.06 4.08
C GLY A 279 -21.72 -4.42 4.34
N LYS A 280 -22.51 -5.46 4.69
CA LYS A 280 -22.01 -6.84 4.82
C LYS A 280 -21.53 -7.41 3.48
N GLN A 281 -22.27 -7.17 2.40
CA GLN A 281 -21.89 -7.62 1.06
C GLN A 281 -20.62 -6.90 0.61
N TYR A 282 -20.52 -5.59 0.85
CA TYR A 282 -19.33 -4.83 0.53
C TYR A 282 -18.12 -5.29 1.36
N TYR A 283 -18.32 -5.63 2.63
CA TYR A 283 -17.26 -6.18 3.47
C TYR A 283 -16.74 -7.54 2.96
N GLU A 284 -17.62 -8.45 2.52
CA GLU A 284 -17.22 -9.72 1.90
C GLU A 284 -16.39 -9.48 0.62
N TYR A 285 -16.75 -8.48 -0.17
CA TYR A 285 -15.95 -8.05 -1.32
C TYR A 285 -14.57 -7.53 -0.89
N LEU A 286 -14.51 -6.64 0.12
CA LEU A 286 -13.24 -6.11 0.60
C LEU A 286 -12.30 -7.22 1.09
N LEU A 287 -12.83 -8.24 1.77
CA LEU A 287 -12.06 -9.40 2.18
C LEU A 287 -11.48 -10.14 0.97
N ALA A 288 -12.31 -10.44 -0.01
CA ALA A 288 -11.87 -11.13 -1.23
C ALA A 288 -10.84 -10.29 -2.02
N TYR A 289 -11.10 -8.99 -2.18
CA TYR A 289 -10.24 -8.07 -2.93
C TYR A 289 -8.87 -7.87 -2.26
N ASN A 290 -8.84 -7.64 -0.95
CA ASN A 290 -7.59 -7.38 -0.24
C ASN A 290 -6.79 -8.66 0.04
N THR A 291 -7.44 -9.78 0.37
CA THR A 291 -6.75 -11.00 0.81
C THR A 291 -6.63 -12.07 -0.26
N GLY A 292 -7.34 -11.92 -1.38
CA GLY A 292 -7.41 -12.94 -2.45
C GLY A 292 -8.17 -14.21 -2.03
N THR A 293 -8.85 -14.23 -0.87
CA THR A 293 -9.57 -15.42 -0.39
C THR A 293 -11.00 -15.46 -0.92
N SER A 294 -11.47 -16.67 -1.21
CA SER A 294 -12.90 -16.96 -1.49
C SER A 294 -13.65 -17.52 -0.28
N GLU A 295 -13.01 -17.54 0.90
CA GLU A 295 -13.60 -18.08 2.12
C GLU A 295 -14.68 -17.15 2.69
N SER A 296 -15.71 -17.74 3.28
CA SER A 296 -16.76 -16.95 3.92
C SER A 296 -16.26 -16.24 5.19
N VAL A 297 -16.86 -15.10 5.53
CA VAL A 297 -16.67 -14.40 6.81
C VAL A 297 -16.70 -15.39 7.98
N LYS A 298 -17.66 -16.31 8.00
CA LYS A 298 -17.77 -17.30 9.08
C LYS A 298 -16.61 -18.29 9.16
N THR A 299 -16.05 -18.68 8.01
CA THR A 299 -14.85 -19.52 7.96
C THR A 299 -13.65 -18.75 8.52
N LEU A 300 -13.48 -17.51 8.10
CA LEU A 300 -12.39 -16.64 8.54
C LEU A 300 -12.47 -16.35 10.05
N GLU A 301 -13.65 -16.04 10.59
CA GLU A 301 -13.86 -15.90 12.05
C GLU A 301 -13.41 -17.15 12.81
N ASN A 302 -13.77 -18.33 12.31
CA ASN A 302 -13.39 -19.59 12.95
C ASN A 302 -11.85 -19.80 12.87
N MET A 303 -11.22 -19.49 11.73
CA MET A 303 -9.77 -19.60 11.58
C MET A 303 -9.04 -18.67 12.56
N ILE A 304 -9.42 -17.39 12.62
CA ILE A 304 -8.85 -16.40 13.54
C ILE A 304 -9.04 -16.83 15.00
N SER A 305 -10.25 -17.31 15.34
CA SER A 305 -10.55 -17.77 16.71
C SER A 305 -9.73 -19.00 17.11
N ASN A 306 -9.55 -19.94 16.19
CA ASN A 306 -8.75 -21.15 16.45
C ASN A 306 -7.27 -20.81 16.62
N GLU A 307 -6.72 -19.94 15.78
CA GLU A 307 -5.33 -19.49 15.90
C GLU A 307 -5.11 -18.77 17.23
N ARG A 308 -5.98 -17.82 17.59
CA ARG A 308 -5.89 -17.15 18.88
C ARG A 308 -5.92 -18.10 20.08
N VAL A 309 -6.78 -19.14 20.03
CA VAL A 309 -6.82 -20.16 21.11
C VAL A 309 -5.49 -20.91 21.20
N LYS A 310 -4.90 -21.28 20.06
CA LYS A 310 -3.61 -21.95 19.99
C LYS A 310 -2.50 -21.06 20.57
N VAL A 311 -2.40 -19.83 20.10
CA VAL A 311 -1.40 -18.83 20.57
C VAL A 311 -1.51 -18.58 22.07
N LEU A 312 -2.73 -18.40 22.60
CA LEU A 312 -2.96 -18.22 24.04
C LEU A 312 -2.60 -19.47 24.85
N GLN A 313 -2.80 -20.67 24.30
CA GLN A 313 -2.39 -21.91 24.95
C GLN A 313 -0.86 -22.01 25.00
N GLU A 314 -0.17 -21.74 23.90
CA GLU A 314 1.29 -21.75 23.84
C GLU A 314 1.90 -20.73 24.80
N SER A 315 1.34 -19.51 24.86
CA SER A 315 1.73 -18.49 25.84
C SER A 315 1.55 -18.97 27.29
N SER A 316 0.43 -19.65 27.57
CA SER A 316 0.14 -20.21 28.91
C SER A 316 1.12 -21.31 29.28
N ASP A 317 1.49 -22.15 28.33
CA ASP A 317 2.43 -23.27 28.58
C ASP A 317 3.82 -22.71 28.87
N LEU A 318 4.33 -21.77 28.08
CA LEU A 318 5.61 -21.09 28.30
C LEU A 318 5.66 -20.38 29.66
N THR A 319 4.61 -19.65 30.02
CA THR A 319 4.55 -18.89 31.28
C THR A 319 4.33 -19.81 32.49
N THR A 320 3.82 -21.04 32.30
CA THR A 320 3.76 -22.08 33.33
C THR A 320 5.14 -22.64 33.60
N GLU A 321 5.96 -22.82 32.56
CA GLU A 321 7.34 -23.29 32.68
C GLU A 321 8.27 -22.19 33.22
N ASN A 322 8.06 -20.96 32.82
CA ASN A 322 8.81 -19.78 33.27
C ASN A 322 7.87 -18.66 33.76
N PRO A 323 7.48 -18.66 35.04
CA PRO A 323 6.51 -17.67 35.56
C PRO A 323 6.97 -16.20 35.54
N GLU A 324 8.28 -15.95 35.39
CA GLU A 324 8.84 -14.57 35.31
C GLU A 324 8.90 -14.05 33.87
N LEU A 325 8.49 -14.88 32.90
CA LEU A 325 8.67 -14.57 31.46
C LEU A 325 8.00 -13.27 31.03
N TRP A 326 6.77 -12.97 31.52
CA TRP A 326 6.11 -11.71 31.22
C TRP A 326 6.81 -10.49 31.79
N GLU A 327 7.43 -10.63 32.97
CA GLU A 327 8.23 -9.56 33.58
C GLU A 327 9.49 -9.32 32.73
N LEU A 328 10.20 -10.38 32.35
CA LEU A 328 11.37 -10.32 31.48
C LEU A 328 11.04 -9.72 30.11
N ALA A 329 9.92 -10.11 29.50
CA ALA A 329 9.46 -9.57 28.22
C ALA A 329 9.09 -8.09 28.32
N SER A 330 8.45 -7.67 29.41
CA SER A 330 8.07 -6.26 29.62
C SER A 330 9.26 -5.32 29.88
N GLU A 331 10.36 -5.86 30.41
CA GLU A 331 11.60 -5.13 30.66
C GLU A 331 12.59 -5.23 29.49
N ALA A 332 12.29 -6.05 28.48
CA ALA A 332 13.17 -6.26 27.35
C ALA A 332 13.29 -4.98 26.52
N THR A 333 14.53 -4.55 26.35
CA THR A 333 14.88 -3.38 25.53
C THR A 333 16.08 -3.68 24.67
N LEU A 334 16.19 -3.00 23.54
CA LEU A 334 17.33 -3.11 22.66
C LEU A 334 18.38 -2.05 22.98
N THR A 335 19.63 -2.33 22.62
CA THR A 335 20.67 -1.32 22.63
C THR A 335 20.32 -0.27 21.57
N PRO A 336 20.24 1.03 21.93
CA PRO A 336 19.94 2.08 20.97
C PRO A 336 20.92 2.05 19.79
N THR A 337 20.36 1.92 18.59
CA THR A 337 21.09 1.98 17.33
C THR A 337 20.35 2.86 16.34
N ASP A 338 21.06 3.45 15.38
CA ASP A 338 20.38 4.15 14.29
C ASP A 338 19.71 3.18 13.31
N SER A 339 18.71 3.68 12.62
CA SER A 339 17.89 2.89 11.70
C SER A 339 18.70 2.17 10.62
N VAL A 340 19.74 2.82 10.08
CA VAL A 340 20.60 2.23 9.04
C VAL A 340 21.39 1.04 9.61
N THR A 341 21.93 1.19 10.83
CA THR A 341 22.63 0.10 11.51
C THR A 341 21.70 -1.07 11.79
N THR A 342 20.47 -0.81 12.23
CA THR A 342 19.46 -1.85 12.47
C THR A 342 19.06 -2.56 11.17
N LEU A 343 18.79 -1.82 10.09
CA LEU A 343 18.45 -2.40 8.78
C LEU A 343 19.60 -3.24 8.20
N ASN A 344 20.84 -2.80 8.36
CA ASN A 344 22.01 -3.58 7.93
C ASN A 344 22.14 -4.87 8.75
N HIS A 345 21.89 -4.82 10.06
CA HIS A 345 21.86 -6.01 10.90
C HIS A 345 20.77 -6.99 10.44
N LEU A 346 19.56 -6.52 10.24
CA LEU A 346 18.44 -7.33 9.73
C LEU A 346 18.80 -7.99 8.38
N LYS A 347 19.40 -7.22 7.46
CA LYS A 347 19.85 -7.73 6.15
C LYS A 347 20.91 -8.84 6.27
N GLU A 348 21.73 -8.82 7.31
CA GLU A 348 22.74 -9.86 7.56
C GLU A 348 22.12 -11.11 8.20
N VAL A 349 21.34 -10.94 9.27
CA VAL A 349 20.83 -12.08 10.05
C VAL A 349 19.73 -12.85 9.31
N MET A 350 18.94 -12.21 8.47
CA MET A 350 17.91 -12.89 7.68
C MET A 350 18.48 -13.94 6.72
N LEU A 351 19.78 -13.90 6.38
CA LEU A 351 20.39 -14.83 5.42
C LEU A 351 20.47 -16.28 5.94
N ASP A 352 20.23 -16.50 7.21
CA ASP A 352 20.11 -17.85 7.76
C ASP A 352 18.78 -18.51 7.37
N ASP A 353 17.73 -17.72 7.09
CA ASP A 353 16.37 -18.20 6.82
C ASP A 353 15.87 -17.86 5.40
N PHE A 354 16.38 -16.80 4.78
CA PHE A 354 15.90 -16.28 3.51
C PHE A 354 17.02 -16.16 2.46
N PRO A 355 16.72 -16.32 1.17
CA PRO A 355 17.68 -16.07 0.09
C PRO A 355 18.27 -14.66 0.13
N ALA A 356 19.53 -14.53 -0.27
CA ALA A 356 20.15 -13.21 -0.37
C ALA A 356 19.43 -12.34 -1.43
N PRO A 357 19.10 -11.08 -1.13
CA PRO A 357 18.59 -10.16 -2.14
C PRO A 357 19.68 -9.82 -3.16
N PRO A 358 19.31 -9.34 -4.36
CA PRO A 358 20.28 -8.75 -5.28
C PRO A 358 20.99 -7.56 -4.63
N GLU A 359 22.05 -7.07 -5.29
CA GLU A 359 22.79 -5.89 -4.81
C GLU A 359 21.94 -4.64 -5.00
N ILE A 360 21.39 -4.11 -3.92
CA ILE A 360 20.52 -2.93 -3.89
C ILE A 360 21.01 -1.91 -2.87
N GLY A 361 20.76 -0.63 -3.15
CA GLY A 361 20.88 0.47 -2.21
C GLY A 361 19.54 0.84 -1.59
N TYR A 362 19.59 1.48 -0.43
CA TYR A 362 18.44 2.13 0.17
C TYR A 362 18.86 3.40 0.91
N THR A 363 17.92 4.32 1.06
CA THR A 363 18.07 5.54 1.87
C THR A 363 17.04 5.52 2.99
N VAL A 364 17.44 6.03 4.15
CA VAL A 364 16.54 6.31 5.25
C VAL A 364 16.26 7.80 5.24
N ASN A 365 14.99 8.14 5.11
CA ASN A 365 14.47 9.51 5.18
C ASN A 365 13.66 9.67 6.47
N TYR A 366 13.41 10.92 6.87
CA TYR A 366 12.65 11.20 8.08
C TYR A 366 11.38 11.98 7.71
N ILE A 367 10.29 11.62 8.39
CA ILE A 367 8.99 12.26 8.21
C ILE A 367 9.03 13.68 8.77
N ASP A 368 8.48 14.65 8.02
CA ASP A 368 8.40 16.04 8.51
C ASP A 368 7.48 16.16 9.73
N ASP A 369 7.91 16.99 10.71
CA ASP A 369 7.20 17.17 11.98
C ASP A 369 5.73 17.58 11.82
N CYS A 370 5.38 18.29 10.73
CA CYS A 370 4.01 18.78 10.52
C CYS A 370 3.00 17.67 10.24
N VAL A 371 3.47 16.49 9.79
CA VAL A 371 2.63 15.33 9.48
C VAL A 371 2.95 14.10 10.33
N ALA A 372 4.01 14.14 11.15
CA ALA A 372 4.52 13.00 11.90
C ALA A 372 3.47 12.38 12.86
N ASP A 373 2.63 13.19 13.50
CA ASP A 373 1.58 12.74 14.41
C ASP A 373 0.46 11.93 13.72
N TYR A 374 0.40 11.99 12.39
CA TYR A 374 -0.67 11.38 11.58
C TYR A 374 -0.20 10.17 10.77
N LEU A 375 1.10 9.88 10.75
CA LEU A 375 1.70 8.83 9.94
C LEU A 375 2.21 7.66 10.78
N ALA A 376 2.40 6.51 10.13
CA ALA A 376 2.97 5.31 10.74
C ALA A 376 4.39 5.55 11.28
N PRO A 377 4.88 4.70 12.20
CA PRO A 377 6.25 4.79 12.73
C PRO A 377 7.34 4.66 11.67
N ALA A 378 7.09 3.93 10.61
CA ALA A 378 7.92 3.84 9.41
C ALA A 378 7.05 3.40 8.22
N PHE A 379 7.55 3.60 6.98
CA PHE A 379 6.98 3.01 5.77
C PHE A 379 8.03 2.92 4.66
N TYR A 380 7.85 1.94 3.80
CA TYR A 380 8.65 1.76 2.59
C TYR A 380 7.94 2.37 1.38
N VAL A 381 8.67 3.14 0.58
CA VAL A 381 8.18 3.63 -0.72
C VAL A 381 8.60 2.64 -1.80
N ILE A 382 7.60 2.05 -2.46
CA ILE A 382 7.81 1.01 -3.47
C ILE A 382 8.63 1.56 -4.63
N ALA A 383 9.73 0.89 -4.97
CA ALA A 383 10.59 1.26 -6.08
C ALA A 383 9.95 0.92 -7.44
N PRO A 384 10.29 1.63 -8.54
CA PRO A 384 9.84 1.28 -9.88
C PRO A 384 10.29 -0.13 -10.31
N ILE A 385 9.46 -0.80 -11.11
CA ILE A 385 9.72 -2.18 -11.58
C ILE A 385 10.98 -2.31 -12.42
N ASP A 386 11.41 -1.23 -13.03
CA ASP A 386 12.60 -1.17 -13.91
C ASP A 386 13.80 -0.45 -13.27
N ASP A 387 13.67 0.04 -12.04
CA ASP A 387 14.77 0.63 -11.24
C ASP A 387 14.57 0.41 -9.73
N TYR A 388 14.59 -0.85 -9.31
CA TYR A 388 14.52 -1.24 -7.89
C TYR A 388 15.90 -1.30 -7.21
N SER A 389 16.92 -0.72 -7.83
CA SER A 389 18.25 -0.61 -7.23
C SER A 389 18.34 0.47 -6.15
N HIS A 390 17.40 1.42 -6.13
CA HIS A 390 17.31 2.52 -5.18
C HIS A 390 15.97 2.51 -4.45
N ASN A 391 16.03 2.36 -3.13
CA ASN A 391 14.85 2.20 -2.29
C ASN A 391 14.81 3.29 -1.23
N SER A 392 13.61 3.69 -0.78
CA SER A 392 13.42 4.69 0.27
C SER A 392 12.59 4.12 1.42
N ILE A 393 13.11 4.23 2.65
CA ILE A 393 12.38 3.93 3.88
C ILE A 393 12.23 5.24 4.66
N TYR A 394 11.01 5.56 5.05
CA TYR A 394 10.71 6.71 5.91
C TYR A 394 10.55 6.28 7.36
N ILE A 395 11.10 7.08 8.27
CA ILE A 395 11.08 6.85 9.70
C ILE A 395 10.46 8.05 10.39
N ASN A 396 9.56 7.79 11.32
CA ASN A 396 9.02 8.79 12.23
C ASN A 396 9.97 8.94 13.44
N GLU A 397 10.66 10.08 13.56
CA GLU A 397 11.66 10.32 14.61
C GLU A 397 11.07 10.34 16.03
N THR A 398 9.74 10.44 16.19
CA THR A 398 9.10 10.39 17.50
C THR A 398 9.14 8.97 18.12
N THR A 399 9.56 7.96 17.37
CA THR A 399 9.57 6.56 17.81
C THR A 399 10.80 6.24 18.67
N ASP A 400 10.59 5.55 19.81
CA ASP A 400 11.66 5.10 20.70
C ASP A 400 12.45 3.94 20.09
N THR A 401 13.69 4.19 19.71
CA THR A 401 14.59 3.20 19.08
C THR A 401 15.06 2.07 20.02
N THR A 402 14.78 2.16 21.31
CA THR A 402 15.05 1.07 22.27
C THR A 402 13.90 0.08 22.35
N ASN A 403 12.76 0.41 21.77
CA ASN A 403 11.59 -0.45 21.76
C ASN A 403 11.75 -1.58 20.73
N ILE A 404 11.38 -2.78 21.13
CA ILE A 404 11.41 -3.96 20.24
C ILE A 404 10.45 -3.76 19.06
N SER A 405 9.31 -3.10 19.28
CA SER A 405 8.36 -2.81 18.19
C SER A 405 8.98 -1.93 17.10
N TYR A 406 9.93 -1.06 17.43
CA TYR A 406 10.67 -0.30 16.41
C TYR A 406 11.55 -1.20 15.54
N PHE A 407 12.22 -2.18 16.16
CA PHE A 407 13.04 -3.16 15.45
C PHE A 407 12.19 -4.02 14.51
N THR A 408 11.04 -4.53 15.01
CA THR A 408 10.15 -5.36 14.19
C THR A 408 9.48 -4.55 13.08
N THR A 409 9.17 -3.26 13.30
CA THR A 409 8.70 -2.35 12.24
C THR A 409 9.78 -2.16 11.16
N LEU A 410 11.05 -2.01 11.51
CA LEU A 410 12.12 -1.94 10.51
C LEU A 410 12.31 -3.24 9.75
N ALA A 411 12.03 -4.39 10.36
CA ALA A 411 12.00 -5.68 9.66
C ALA A 411 10.82 -5.75 8.68
N HIS A 412 9.64 -5.28 9.10
CA HIS A 412 8.42 -5.18 8.30
C HIS A 412 8.64 -4.31 7.05
N GLU A 413 9.20 -3.10 7.21
CA GLU A 413 9.40 -2.16 6.10
C GLU A 413 10.62 -2.49 5.24
N GLY A 414 11.67 -3.04 5.84
CA GLY A 414 12.97 -3.25 5.20
C GLY A 414 13.29 -4.72 4.91
N PHE A 415 14.05 -5.35 5.82
CA PHE A 415 14.60 -6.69 5.67
C PHE A 415 14.15 -7.62 6.80
N PRO A 416 13.49 -8.76 6.47
CA PRO A 416 13.11 -9.26 5.14
C PRO A 416 11.69 -8.86 4.67
N GLY A 417 11.16 -7.70 5.07
CA GLY A 417 9.81 -7.23 4.82
C GLY A 417 9.56 -6.66 3.43
N HIS A 418 8.83 -5.53 3.35
CA HIS A 418 8.34 -4.95 2.10
C HIS A 418 9.44 -4.66 1.06
N LEU A 419 10.54 -4.03 1.46
CA LEU A 419 11.65 -3.75 0.55
C LEU A 419 12.21 -5.05 -0.04
N TYR A 420 12.47 -6.04 0.79
CA TYR A 420 12.98 -7.33 0.35
C TYR A 420 11.98 -8.05 -0.58
N GLN A 421 10.70 -8.12 -0.19
CA GLN A 421 9.65 -8.74 -0.99
C GLN A 421 9.56 -8.10 -2.38
N THR A 422 9.51 -6.76 -2.44
CA THR A 422 9.42 -6.01 -3.69
C THR A 422 10.59 -6.32 -4.61
N VAL A 423 11.81 -6.21 -4.09
CA VAL A 423 13.03 -6.44 -4.88
C VAL A 423 13.11 -7.89 -5.39
N MET A 424 12.80 -8.87 -4.53
CA MET A 424 12.80 -10.29 -4.93
C MET A 424 11.71 -10.60 -5.95
N THR A 425 10.55 -9.97 -5.83
CA THR A 425 9.45 -10.10 -6.77
C THR A 425 9.86 -9.57 -8.15
N TYR A 426 10.46 -8.40 -8.22
CA TYR A 426 10.90 -7.82 -9.50
C TYR A 426 12.07 -8.57 -10.11
N GLU A 427 13.05 -9.00 -9.31
CA GLU A 427 14.16 -9.85 -9.77
C GLU A 427 13.68 -11.19 -10.36
N SER A 428 12.53 -11.70 -9.90
CA SER A 428 11.93 -12.93 -10.45
C SER A 428 11.40 -12.78 -11.88
N GLY A 429 11.29 -11.54 -12.40
CA GLY A 429 10.81 -11.25 -13.75
C GLY A 429 9.32 -11.50 -13.94
N ILE A 430 8.49 -11.09 -12.97
CA ILE A 430 7.03 -11.12 -13.13
C ILE A 430 6.59 -10.24 -14.30
N GLU A 431 5.45 -10.57 -14.90
CA GLU A 431 4.86 -9.73 -15.93
C GLU A 431 4.46 -8.35 -15.34
N PRO A 432 4.78 -7.24 -16.02
CA PRO A 432 4.52 -5.87 -15.51
C PRO A 432 3.07 -5.64 -15.07
N VAL A 433 2.09 -6.24 -15.75
CA VAL A 433 0.66 -6.11 -15.38
C VAL A 433 0.39 -6.58 -13.96
N ARG A 434 1.14 -7.54 -13.43
CA ARG A 434 0.97 -8.04 -12.06
C ARG A 434 1.44 -7.05 -10.99
N SER A 435 2.35 -6.14 -11.34
CA SER A 435 2.88 -5.13 -10.41
C SER A 435 1.89 -4.01 -10.09
N ILE A 436 0.85 -3.82 -10.92
CA ILE A 436 -0.18 -2.80 -10.71
C ILE A 436 -1.44 -3.33 -10.04
N LEU A 437 -1.49 -4.64 -9.73
CA LEU A 437 -2.62 -5.25 -9.05
C LEU A 437 -2.46 -5.10 -7.52
N ASN A 438 -3.55 -4.75 -6.86
CA ASN A 438 -3.55 -4.54 -5.43
C ASN A 438 -4.07 -5.79 -4.69
N TYR A 439 -3.15 -6.60 -4.15
CA TYR A 439 -3.44 -7.68 -3.21
C TYR A 439 -2.73 -7.40 -1.90
N SER A 440 -3.27 -6.45 -1.13
CA SER A 440 -2.66 -5.99 0.13
C SER A 440 -2.44 -7.12 1.14
N GLY A 441 -3.32 -8.13 1.20
CA GLY A 441 -3.13 -9.30 2.05
C GLY A 441 -1.90 -10.13 1.70
N PHE A 442 -1.48 -10.19 0.43
CA PHE A 442 -0.23 -10.83 0.04
C PHE A 442 0.99 -10.01 0.50
N VAL A 443 0.93 -8.70 0.36
CA VAL A 443 2.01 -7.77 0.71
C VAL A 443 2.15 -7.66 2.22
N GLU A 444 1.07 -7.36 2.91
CA GLU A 444 1.03 -7.19 4.37
C GLU A 444 1.17 -8.51 5.14
N GLY A 445 0.61 -9.59 4.57
CA GLY A 445 0.76 -10.94 5.14
C GLY A 445 2.21 -11.41 5.15
N TRP A 446 2.97 -11.13 4.10
CA TRP A 446 4.40 -11.36 4.08
C TRP A 446 5.12 -10.53 5.14
N ALA A 447 4.88 -9.22 5.16
CA ALA A 447 5.53 -8.31 6.09
C ALA A 447 5.22 -8.66 7.56
N THR A 448 3.98 -9.06 7.87
CA THR A 448 3.60 -9.56 9.20
C THR A 448 4.30 -10.87 9.56
N TYR A 449 4.39 -11.81 8.60
CA TYR A 449 5.11 -13.07 8.83
C TYR A 449 6.58 -12.83 9.19
N VAL A 450 7.25 -11.95 8.46
CA VAL A 450 8.67 -11.67 8.74
C VAL A 450 8.86 -10.74 9.95
N GLU A 451 7.87 -9.91 10.29
CA GLU A 451 7.83 -9.18 11.56
C GLU A 451 7.88 -10.16 12.74
N PHE A 452 7.08 -11.22 12.71
CA PHE A 452 7.12 -12.28 13.72
C PHE A 452 8.50 -12.95 13.80
N GLN A 453 9.09 -13.33 12.66
CA GLN A 453 10.44 -13.90 12.64
C GLN A 453 11.48 -12.95 13.22
N SER A 454 11.30 -11.64 13.08
CA SER A 454 12.29 -10.66 13.52
C SER A 454 12.47 -10.56 15.02
N TYR A 455 11.51 -10.99 15.84
CA TYR A 455 11.71 -11.10 17.29
C TYR A 455 12.91 -11.98 17.63
N HIS A 456 13.16 -13.05 16.85
CA HIS A 456 14.30 -13.96 17.02
C HIS A 456 15.62 -13.38 16.47
N TYR A 457 15.55 -12.35 15.65
CA TYR A 457 16.74 -11.61 15.17
C TYR A 457 17.19 -10.49 16.11
N ALA A 458 16.37 -10.14 17.09
CA ALA A 458 16.61 -9.01 18.00
C ALA A 458 17.71 -9.31 19.07
N GLY A 459 18.27 -10.55 19.12
CA GLY A 459 19.28 -10.94 20.10
C GLY A 459 18.74 -11.10 21.52
N LEU A 460 17.44 -11.33 21.67
CA LEU A 460 16.77 -11.63 22.93
C LEU A 460 16.98 -13.10 23.32
N ASP A 461 16.65 -13.43 24.56
CA ASP A 461 16.47 -14.82 24.97
C ASP A 461 15.33 -15.47 24.16
N ASP A 462 15.48 -16.73 23.75
CA ASP A 462 14.53 -17.38 22.86
C ASP A 462 13.10 -17.43 23.43
N ASP A 463 12.94 -17.68 24.75
CA ASP A 463 11.63 -17.68 25.39
C ASP A 463 11.01 -16.28 25.41
N VAL A 464 11.85 -15.24 25.59
CA VAL A 464 11.43 -13.84 25.55
C VAL A 464 11.00 -13.43 24.13
N ALA A 465 11.76 -13.82 23.12
CA ALA A 465 11.39 -13.57 21.72
C ALA A 465 10.06 -14.25 21.38
N THR A 466 9.92 -15.52 21.73
CA THR A 466 8.70 -16.32 21.49
C THR A 466 7.48 -15.74 22.18
N ILE A 467 7.56 -15.32 23.45
CA ILE A 467 6.38 -14.77 24.14
C ILE A 467 5.98 -13.40 23.59
N LEU A 468 6.92 -12.60 23.09
CA LEU A 468 6.63 -11.34 22.43
C LEU A 468 5.97 -11.55 21.07
N GLU A 469 6.45 -12.50 20.27
CA GLU A 469 5.83 -12.94 19.02
C GLU A 469 4.38 -13.41 19.25
N LEU A 470 4.15 -14.34 20.18
CA LEU A 470 2.83 -14.85 20.54
C LEU A 470 1.90 -13.73 21.03
N ASN A 471 2.41 -12.73 21.75
CA ASN A 471 1.63 -11.56 22.16
C ASN A 471 1.21 -10.67 20.98
N GLN A 472 2.11 -10.49 20.02
CA GLN A 472 1.79 -9.74 18.79
C GLN A 472 0.75 -10.47 17.95
N ASP A 473 0.89 -11.78 17.75
CA ASP A 473 -0.08 -12.60 17.03
C ASP A 473 -1.46 -12.58 17.73
N ALA A 474 -1.51 -12.77 19.04
CA ALA A 474 -2.76 -12.65 19.80
C ALA A 474 -3.40 -11.26 19.63
N THR A 475 -2.60 -10.19 19.59
CA THR A 475 -3.06 -8.81 19.41
C THR A 475 -3.64 -8.61 18.02
N LEU A 476 -2.93 -9.05 16.97
CA LEU A 476 -3.42 -8.95 15.59
C LEU A 476 -4.67 -9.81 15.37
N SER A 477 -4.72 -11.02 15.94
CA SER A 477 -5.91 -11.87 15.89
C SER A 477 -7.12 -11.24 16.59
N LEU A 478 -6.90 -10.41 17.63
CA LEU A 478 -7.96 -9.64 18.28
C LEU A 478 -8.46 -8.50 17.39
N TYR A 479 -7.54 -7.77 16.73
CA TYR A 479 -7.90 -6.73 15.76
C TYR A 479 -8.70 -7.32 14.59
N ALA A 480 -8.22 -8.40 14.01
CA ALA A 480 -8.93 -9.12 12.95
C ALA A 480 -10.32 -9.59 13.38
N SER A 481 -10.47 -10.10 14.62
CA SER A 481 -11.79 -10.48 15.15
C SER A 481 -12.71 -9.28 15.38
N THR A 482 -12.17 -8.11 15.69
CA THR A 482 -12.97 -6.89 15.90
C THR A 482 -13.43 -6.31 14.58
N ASP A 483 -12.59 -6.41 13.56
CA ASP A 483 -12.89 -5.92 12.22
C ASP A 483 -13.94 -6.78 11.51
N ILE A 484 -13.82 -8.12 11.62
CA ILE A 484 -14.71 -9.08 10.95
C ILE A 484 -16.06 -9.27 11.68
N GLY A 485 -16.14 -8.96 12.98
CA GLY A 485 -17.32 -9.17 13.85
C GLY A 485 -18.24 -7.99 13.95
#